data_3d4cae80ae76c06e6dfda34c35cd807f
#
_entry.id   3d4cae80ae76c06e6dfda34c35cd807f
#
_cell.length_a   1.000
_cell.length_b   1.000
_cell.length_c   1.000
_cell.angle_alpha   90.00
_cell.angle_beta   90.00
_cell.angle_gamma   90.00
#
_symmetry.space_group_name_H-M   'P 1'
#
loop_
_entity.id
_entity.type
_entity.pdbx_description
1 polymer ?
#
loop_
_entity_poly.entity_id
_entity_poly.type
_entity_poly.pdbx_seq_one_letter_code
_entity_poly.pdbx_strand_id
1 'polypeptide(L)'
;MKLSGLDFDEIVIPLRQADSRTEILKYSPSAKLPALIDGAVTVWESMGIIEYLAEKCPDAGLWPKAPAERAWARAVASEMHGGFIPLRRALPMNMRRQIPGIELNDLVQGDINRIQAIWREAQRSHANACGEGPYLLGEFSALDAMFAPIVSRFTTHEIPLEEGAIAYMDAVNAHPLMVEWCEAA
;
A
#
# COMPACT_ATOMS: atom_id res chain seq x y z
N MET A 1 -6.21 -8.19 3.66
CA MET A 1 -7.36 -8.96 4.17
C MET A 1 -8.47 -9.05 3.13
N LYS A 2 -9.22 -7.99 2.82
CA LYS A 2 -10.41 -8.08 1.93
C LYS A 2 -10.15 -8.76 0.58
N LEU A 3 -9.02 -8.52 -0.06
CA LEU A 3 -8.62 -9.24 -1.29
C LEU A 3 -8.44 -10.75 -1.10
N SER A 4 -8.16 -11.22 0.11
CA SER A 4 -8.01 -12.67 0.36
C SER A 4 -9.33 -13.41 0.41
N GLY A 5 -10.47 -12.71 0.50
CA GLY A 5 -11.79 -13.29 0.65
C GLY A 5 -12.08 -13.93 2.01
N LEU A 6 -11.15 -13.81 2.97
CA LEU A 6 -11.36 -14.31 4.32
C LEU A 6 -12.22 -13.34 5.13
N ASP A 7 -13.12 -13.90 5.93
CA ASP A 7 -13.80 -13.14 6.99
C ASP A 7 -12.81 -12.78 8.10
N PHE A 8 -12.92 -11.58 8.64
CA PHE A 8 -12.08 -11.11 9.74
C PHE A 8 -12.78 -10.05 10.56
N ASP A 9 -12.44 -10.00 11.85
CA ASP A 9 -12.83 -8.93 12.75
C ASP A 9 -11.74 -7.86 12.77
N GLU A 10 -12.12 -6.58 12.67
CA GLU A 10 -11.20 -5.45 12.71
C GLU A 10 -11.23 -4.79 14.09
N ILE A 11 -10.05 -4.67 14.71
CA ILE A 11 -9.86 -3.95 15.96
C ILE A 11 -9.10 -2.66 15.66
N VAL A 12 -9.82 -1.53 15.73
CA VAL A 12 -9.24 -0.21 15.52
C VAL A 12 -8.66 0.33 16.82
N ILE A 13 -7.37 0.66 16.83
CA ILE A 13 -6.68 1.24 17.99
C ILE A 13 -6.34 2.70 17.65
N PRO A 14 -6.91 3.69 18.38
CA PRO A 14 -6.56 5.09 18.21
C PRO A 14 -5.07 5.33 18.47
N LEU A 15 -4.40 6.00 17.53
CA LEU A 15 -2.99 6.37 17.68
C LEU A 15 -2.84 7.72 18.41
N ARG A 16 -1.63 7.95 18.93
CA ARG A 16 -1.27 9.20 19.62
C ARG A 16 -2.08 9.49 20.90
N GLN A 17 -2.65 8.46 21.52
CA GLN A 17 -3.20 8.51 22.86
C GLN A 17 -2.14 8.05 23.88
N ALA A 18 -2.33 8.41 25.15
CA ALA A 18 -1.37 8.06 26.21
C ALA A 18 -1.17 6.54 26.37
N ASP A 19 -2.20 5.77 26.08
CA ASP A 19 -2.26 4.32 26.23
C ASP A 19 -2.10 3.55 24.90
N SER A 20 -2.00 4.24 23.73
CA SER A 20 -1.91 3.60 22.41
C SER A 20 -0.86 2.49 22.36
N ARG A 21 0.34 2.73 22.92
CA ARG A 21 1.40 1.73 22.94
C ARG A 21 1.01 0.47 23.74
N THR A 22 0.38 0.64 24.89
CA THR A 22 -0.06 -0.47 25.76
C THR A 22 -1.15 -1.27 25.05
N GLU A 23 -2.10 -0.61 24.41
CA GLU A 23 -3.15 -1.27 23.65
C GLU A 23 -2.60 -2.07 22.48
N ILE A 24 -1.67 -1.49 21.69
CA ILE A 24 -1.02 -2.18 20.56
C ILE A 24 -0.28 -3.42 21.04
N LEU A 25 0.43 -3.36 22.18
CA LEU A 25 1.19 -4.49 22.71
C LEU A 25 0.34 -5.71 23.08
N LYS A 26 -0.97 -5.55 23.23
CA LYS A 26 -1.88 -6.70 23.42
C LYS A 26 -1.99 -7.60 22.19
N TYR A 27 -1.71 -7.05 20.99
CA TYR A 27 -1.89 -7.71 19.71
C TYR A 27 -0.59 -7.86 18.92
N SER A 28 0.34 -6.91 19.08
CA SER A 28 1.59 -6.83 18.29
C SER A 28 2.81 -6.75 19.20
N PRO A 29 3.70 -7.74 19.15
CA PRO A 29 4.93 -7.73 19.95
C PRO A 29 5.90 -6.61 19.58
N SER A 30 5.78 -6.06 18.35
CA SER A 30 6.59 -4.94 17.87
C SER A 30 6.13 -3.57 18.38
N ALA A 31 4.96 -3.50 19.04
CA ALA A 31 4.26 -2.25 19.38
C ALA A 31 3.95 -1.39 18.13
N LYS A 32 3.79 -2.02 16.97
CA LYS A 32 3.42 -1.39 15.70
C LYS A 32 2.19 -2.08 15.10
N LEU A 33 1.48 -1.37 14.24
CA LEU A 33 0.35 -1.86 13.46
C LEU A 33 0.71 -1.83 11.95
N PRO A 34 0.09 -2.69 11.15
CA PRO A 34 -0.93 -3.69 11.48
C PRO A 34 -0.36 -4.94 12.15
N ALA A 35 -1.23 -5.70 12.81
CA ALA A 35 -0.98 -7.07 13.24
C ALA A 35 -2.18 -7.96 12.89
N LEU A 36 -1.93 -9.19 12.49
CA LEU A 36 -2.91 -10.22 12.18
C LEU A 36 -2.79 -11.35 13.20
N ILE A 37 -3.92 -11.76 13.78
CA ILE A 37 -4.01 -12.93 14.65
C ILE A 37 -4.91 -13.96 13.97
N ASP A 38 -4.40 -15.17 13.82
CA ASP A 38 -5.10 -16.30 13.24
C ASP A 38 -4.91 -17.54 14.14
N GLY A 39 -5.82 -17.75 15.04
CA GLY A 39 -5.69 -18.77 16.07
C GLY A 39 -4.44 -18.55 16.95
N ALA A 40 -3.49 -19.47 16.90
CA ALA A 40 -2.21 -19.38 17.62
C ALA A 40 -1.12 -18.59 16.87
N VAL A 41 -1.38 -18.17 15.63
CA VAL A 41 -0.39 -17.47 14.78
C VAL A 41 -0.60 -15.97 14.93
N THR A 42 0.47 -15.24 15.24
CA THR A 42 0.49 -13.77 15.22
C THR A 42 1.50 -13.30 14.20
N VAL A 43 1.05 -12.52 13.22
CA VAL A 43 1.90 -11.93 12.16
C VAL A 43 1.81 -10.42 12.25
N TRP A 44 2.93 -9.75 12.24
CA TRP A 44 3.02 -8.29 12.21
C TRP A 44 3.89 -7.84 11.04
N GLU A 45 3.86 -6.53 10.72
CA GLU A 45 4.37 -5.91 9.50
C GLU A 45 3.54 -6.28 8.26
N SER A 46 3.19 -5.26 7.48
CA SER A 46 2.29 -5.44 6.33
C SER A 46 2.80 -6.44 5.30
N MET A 47 4.12 -6.47 5.04
CA MET A 47 4.70 -7.46 4.13
C MET A 47 4.57 -8.88 4.67
N GLY A 48 4.84 -9.10 5.95
CA GLY A 48 4.67 -10.42 6.59
C GLY A 48 3.23 -10.90 6.54
N ILE A 49 2.27 -10.00 6.77
CA ILE A 49 0.83 -10.29 6.68
C ILE A 49 0.43 -10.66 5.25
N ILE A 50 0.90 -9.90 4.25
CA ILE A 50 0.62 -10.19 2.83
C ILE A 50 1.18 -11.55 2.43
N GLU A 51 2.41 -11.89 2.81
CA GLU A 51 2.99 -13.19 2.51
C GLU A 51 2.23 -14.33 3.18
N TYR A 52 1.88 -14.18 4.46
CA TYR A 52 1.05 -15.16 5.16
C TYR A 52 -0.29 -15.39 4.46
N LEU A 53 -0.95 -14.32 4.03
CA LEU A 53 -2.23 -14.41 3.31
C LEU A 53 -2.05 -15.02 1.92
N ALA A 54 -0.97 -14.73 1.21
CA ALA A 54 -0.69 -15.31 -0.10
C ALA A 54 -0.46 -16.83 -0.03
N GLU A 55 0.16 -17.32 1.05
CA GLU A 55 0.30 -18.75 1.29
C GLU A 55 -1.01 -19.41 1.73
N LYS A 56 -1.78 -18.74 2.59
CA LYS A 56 -3.06 -19.26 3.11
C LYS A 56 -4.17 -19.26 2.07
N CYS A 57 -4.17 -18.28 1.15
CA CYS A 57 -5.19 -18.06 0.12
C CYS A 57 -4.54 -17.96 -1.27
N PRO A 58 -3.95 -19.04 -1.81
CA PRO A 58 -3.22 -18.97 -3.08
C PRO A 58 -4.12 -18.58 -4.27
N ASP A 59 -5.40 -18.91 -4.21
CA ASP A 59 -6.37 -18.58 -5.25
C ASP A 59 -6.80 -17.10 -5.25
N ALA A 60 -6.49 -16.35 -4.19
CA ALA A 60 -6.76 -14.91 -4.12
C ALA A 60 -5.87 -14.08 -5.05
N GLY A 61 -4.82 -14.68 -5.63
CA GLY A 61 -3.99 -14.00 -6.64
C GLY A 61 -3.27 -12.76 -6.14
N LEU A 62 -2.93 -12.68 -4.84
CA LEU A 62 -2.30 -11.49 -4.24
C LEU A 62 -0.98 -11.12 -4.92
N TRP A 63 -0.26 -12.09 -5.47
CA TRP A 63 0.97 -11.92 -6.23
C TRP A 63 0.91 -12.59 -7.60
N PRO A 64 1.73 -12.14 -8.57
CA PRO A 64 1.84 -12.82 -9.86
C PRO A 64 2.18 -14.31 -9.74
N LYS A 65 1.61 -15.12 -10.62
CA LYS A 65 1.87 -16.57 -10.66
C LYS A 65 3.28 -16.88 -11.17
N ALA A 66 3.77 -16.13 -12.15
CA ALA A 66 5.10 -16.29 -12.71
C ALA A 66 6.18 -15.92 -11.69
N PRO A 67 7.20 -16.78 -11.44
CA PRO A 67 8.20 -16.52 -10.41
C PRO A 67 9.00 -15.24 -10.59
N ALA A 68 9.37 -14.88 -11.82
CA ALA A 68 10.12 -13.66 -12.12
C ALA A 68 9.30 -12.40 -11.80
N GLU A 69 8.04 -12.36 -12.26
CA GLU A 69 7.11 -11.28 -11.99
C GLU A 69 6.82 -11.12 -10.49
N ARG A 70 6.63 -12.24 -9.81
CA ARG A 70 6.42 -12.26 -8.36
C ARG A 70 7.65 -11.75 -7.59
N ALA A 71 8.84 -12.13 -8.02
CA ALA A 71 10.09 -11.64 -7.40
C ALA A 71 10.24 -10.14 -7.58
N TRP A 72 9.98 -9.62 -8.79
CA TRP A 72 9.99 -8.18 -9.08
C TRP A 72 8.94 -7.44 -8.22
N ALA A 73 7.70 -7.90 -8.20
CA ALA A 73 6.63 -7.28 -7.42
C ALA A 73 6.95 -7.20 -5.92
N ARG A 74 7.52 -8.27 -5.35
CA ARG A 74 7.97 -8.32 -3.96
C ARG A 74 9.14 -7.38 -3.68
N ALA A 75 10.10 -7.27 -4.60
CA ALA A 75 11.21 -6.34 -4.47
C ALA A 75 10.73 -4.89 -4.43
N VAL A 76 9.85 -4.53 -5.35
CA VAL A 76 9.23 -3.19 -5.41
C VAL A 76 8.35 -2.89 -4.19
N ALA A 77 7.55 -3.84 -3.74
CA ALA A 77 6.76 -3.70 -2.52
C ALA A 77 7.63 -3.51 -1.28
N SER A 78 8.77 -4.20 -1.21
CA SER A 78 9.74 -4.06 -0.12
C SER A 78 10.47 -2.71 -0.17
N GLU A 79 10.82 -2.22 -1.37
CA GLU A 79 11.37 -0.88 -1.57
C GLU A 79 10.37 0.19 -1.08
N MET A 80 9.08 0.05 -1.44
CA MET A 80 8.03 0.92 -0.94
C MET A 80 7.92 0.83 0.59
N HIS A 81 7.93 -0.36 1.17
CA HIS A 81 7.75 -0.57 2.61
C HIS A 81 8.85 0.09 3.44
N GLY A 82 10.11 -0.11 3.08
CA GLY A 82 11.27 0.40 3.81
C GLY A 82 11.77 1.78 3.38
N GLY A 83 11.37 2.24 2.19
CA GLY A 83 11.90 3.45 1.55
C GLY A 83 11.05 4.71 1.69
N PHE A 84 11.43 5.71 0.89
CA PHE A 84 10.71 6.99 0.73
C PHE A 84 10.49 7.77 2.04
N ILE A 85 11.48 7.73 2.93
CA ILE A 85 11.40 8.39 4.24
C ILE A 85 11.29 9.92 4.13
N PRO A 86 12.07 10.63 3.26
CA PRO A 86 11.88 12.05 3.02
C PRO A 86 10.45 12.40 2.62
N LEU A 87 9.90 11.68 1.65
CA LEU A 87 8.53 11.86 1.17
C LEU A 87 7.50 11.63 2.29
N ARG A 88 7.61 10.53 3.02
CA ARG A 88 6.67 10.19 4.10
C ARG A 88 6.64 11.23 5.22
N ARG A 89 7.78 11.89 5.47
CA ARG A 89 7.88 12.98 6.47
C ARG A 89 7.29 14.28 5.95
N ALA A 90 7.56 14.60 4.70
CA ALA A 90 7.09 15.84 4.08
C ALA A 90 5.59 15.79 3.73
N LEU A 91 5.09 14.62 3.28
CA LEU A 91 3.72 14.41 2.85
C LEU A 91 2.98 13.47 3.82
N PRO A 92 2.51 13.94 4.99
CA PRO A 92 1.76 13.11 5.91
C PRO A 92 0.46 12.61 5.26
N MET A 93 0.13 11.34 5.50
CA MET A 93 -1.09 10.73 4.96
C MET A 93 -2.32 11.32 5.67
N ASN A 94 -3.27 11.81 4.88
CA ASN A 94 -4.56 12.28 5.36
C ASN A 94 -5.61 12.10 4.26
N MET A 95 -6.51 11.14 4.42
CA MET A 95 -7.48 10.76 3.38
C MET A 95 -8.66 11.73 3.25
N ARG A 96 -8.80 12.67 4.18
CA ARG A 96 -9.94 13.59 4.25
C ARG A 96 -9.61 15.03 3.88
N ARG A 97 -8.34 15.36 3.70
CA ARG A 97 -7.90 16.74 3.43
C ARG A 97 -7.24 16.84 2.07
N GLN A 98 -7.39 18.01 1.47
CA GLN A 98 -6.53 18.49 0.41
C GLN A 98 -5.61 19.57 1.00
N ILE A 99 -4.31 19.42 0.77
CA ILE A 99 -3.26 20.29 1.30
C ILE A 99 -2.30 20.61 0.16
N PRO A 100 -2.76 21.42 -0.83
CA PRO A 100 -1.94 21.77 -1.99
C PRO A 100 -0.81 22.73 -1.63
N GLY A 101 0.12 22.91 -2.56
CA GLY A 101 1.13 23.97 -2.50
C GLY A 101 2.28 23.69 -1.54
N ILE A 102 2.54 22.43 -1.19
CA ILE A 102 3.69 22.07 -0.38
C ILE A 102 5.00 22.27 -1.16
N GLU A 103 5.98 22.90 -0.53
CA GLU A 103 7.31 23.05 -1.12
C GLU A 103 8.09 21.72 -1.05
N LEU A 104 8.54 21.22 -2.20
CA LEU A 104 9.25 19.97 -2.33
C LEU A 104 10.76 20.25 -2.41
N ASN A 105 11.53 19.68 -1.48
CA ASN A 105 12.98 19.69 -1.60
C ASN A 105 13.49 18.55 -2.51
N ASP A 106 14.78 18.61 -2.88
CA ASP A 106 15.39 17.65 -3.82
C ASP A 106 15.26 16.19 -3.39
N LEU A 107 15.30 15.89 -2.08
CA LEU A 107 15.15 14.52 -1.58
C LEU A 107 13.73 14.00 -1.80
N VAL A 108 12.72 14.81 -1.53
CA VAL A 108 11.32 14.47 -1.76
C VAL A 108 11.04 14.32 -3.24
N GLN A 109 11.58 15.23 -4.07
CA GLN A 109 11.45 15.15 -5.51
C GLN A 109 12.13 13.88 -6.07
N GLY A 110 13.27 13.49 -5.52
CA GLY A 110 13.95 12.24 -5.83
C GLY A 110 13.06 11.01 -5.56
N ASP A 111 12.41 10.97 -4.39
CA ASP A 111 11.46 9.92 -4.02
C ASP A 111 10.28 9.87 -5.00
N ILE A 112 9.68 11.02 -5.35
CA ILE A 112 8.56 11.12 -6.30
C ILE A 112 8.99 10.58 -7.67
N ASN A 113 10.15 10.99 -8.16
CA ASN A 113 10.68 10.54 -9.45
C ASN A 113 10.92 9.02 -9.46
N ARG A 114 11.44 8.46 -8.37
CA ARG A 114 11.64 7.00 -8.24
C ARG A 114 10.31 6.25 -8.26
N ILE A 115 9.31 6.73 -7.53
CA ILE A 115 7.97 6.12 -7.52
C ILE A 115 7.35 6.13 -8.91
N GLN A 116 7.39 7.26 -9.64
CA GLN A 116 6.89 7.33 -10.99
C GLN A 116 7.66 6.40 -11.95
N ALA A 117 8.97 6.26 -11.77
CA ALA A 117 9.78 5.32 -12.56
C ALA A 117 9.35 3.86 -12.31
N ILE A 118 9.08 3.48 -11.06
CA ILE A 118 8.55 2.15 -10.69
C ILE A 118 7.19 1.92 -11.35
N TRP A 119 6.25 2.86 -11.23
CA TRP A 119 4.92 2.71 -11.81
C TRP A 119 4.97 2.62 -13.34
N ARG A 120 5.81 3.41 -13.97
CA ARG A 120 6.04 3.35 -15.42
C ARG A 120 6.65 2.01 -15.85
N GLU A 121 7.61 1.48 -15.12
CA GLU A 121 8.20 0.16 -15.37
C GLU A 121 7.15 -0.94 -15.24
N ALA A 122 6.35 -0.92 -14.16
CA ALA A 122 5.25 -1.85 -13.95
C ALA A 122 4.30 -1.87 -15.16
N GLN A 123 3.80 -0.70 -15.55
CA GLN A 123 2.85 -0.56 -16.66
C GLN A 123 3.44 -0.97 -18.02
N ARG A 124 4.74 -0.80 -18.24
CA ARG A 124 5.40 -1.14 -19.52
C ARG A 124 5.77 -2.60 -19.63
N SER A 125 6.26 -3.18 -18.54
CA SER A 125 6.93 -4.49 -18.56
C SER A 125 6.15 -5.58 -17.84
N HIS A 126 5.21 -5.23 -16.97
CA HIS A 126 4.52 -6.16 -16.07
C HIS A 126 2.99 -5.99 -16.07
N ALA A 127 2.44 -5.20 -17.00
CA ALA A 127 1.03 -4.78 -17.01
C ALA A 127 -0.01 -5.91 -17.00
N ASN A 128 0.38 -7.13 -17.39
CA ASN A 128 -0.52 -8.29 -17.44
C ASN A 128 -0.05 -9.44 -16.53
N ALA A 129 0.80 -9.15 -15.55
CA ALA A 129 1.34 -10.18 -14.66
C ALA A 129 0.29 -10.79 -13.72
N CYS A 130 -0.78 -10.04 -13.43
CA CYS A 130 -1.95 -10.46 -12.64
C CYS A 130 -3.26 -10.33 -13.44
N GLY A 131 -3.25 -10.54 -14.76
CA GLY A 131 -4.43 -10.33 -15.61
C GLY A 131 -4.46 -8.95 -16.26
N GLU A 132 -5.59 -8.59 -16.89
CA GLU A 132 -5.76 -7.30 -17.55
C GLU A 132 -6.44 -6.30 -16.62
N GLY A 133 -5.99 -5.04 -16.60
CA GLY A 133 -6.62 -4.00 -15.81
C GLY A 133 -5.79 -2.73 -15.72
N PRO A 134 -6.28 -1.72 -15.01
CA PRO A 134 -5.65 -0.39 -14.93
C PRO A 134 -4.59 -0.27 -13.83
N TYR A 135 -4.28 -1.36 -13.11
CA TYR A 135 -3.36 -1.34 -11.99
C TYR A 135 -1.94 -1.71 -12.40
N LEU A 136 -0.98 -1.69 -11.47
CA LEU A 136 0.45 -1.85 -11.80
C LEU A 136 0.78 -3.18 -12.47
N LEU A 137 0.07 -4.25 -12.12
CA LEU A 137 0.29 -5.59 -12.65
C LEU A 137 -0.91 -6.12 -13.45
N GLY A 138 -1.85 -5.25 -13.82
CA GLY A 138 -3.10 -5.57 -14.48
C GLY A 138 -4.28 -5.52 -13.49
N GLU A 139 -4.69 -6.63 -12.89
CA GLU A 139 -5.68 -6.64 -11.81
C GLU A 139 -5.09 -6.09 -10.51
N PHE A 140 -5.96 -5.60 -9.62
CA PHE A 140 -5.55 -5.06 -8.32
C PHE A 140 -4.91 -6.15 -7.46
N SER A 141 -3.70 -5.89 -7.01
CA SER A 141 -2.85 -6.87 -6.34
C SER A 141 -2.32 -6.36 -4.98
N ALA A 142 -1.51 -7.18 -4.31
CA ALA A 142 -0.79 -6.78 -3.12
C ALA A 142 0.17 -5.60 -3.37
N LEU A 143 0.71 -5.46 -4.59
CA LEU A 143 1.57 -4.34 -4.95
C LEU A 143 0.80 -3.01 -4.91
N ASP A 144 -0.43 -2.98 -5.43
CA ASP A 144 -1.27 -1.79 -5.41
C ASP A 144 -1.69 -1.43 -3.98
N ALA A 145 -2.04 -2.43 -3.17
CA ALA A 145 -2.33 -2.24 -1.75
C ALA A 145 -1.13 -1.64 -0.99
N MET A 146 0.10 -2.02 -1.35
CA MET A 146 1.31 -1.44 -0.76
C MET A 146 1.55 0.00 -1.22
N PHE A 147 1.21 0.36 -2.46
CA PHE A 147 1.32 1.74 -2.95
C PHE A 147 0.13 2.62 -2.60
N ALA A 148 -1.00 2.09 -2.15
CA ALA A 148 -2.19 2.86 -1.76
C ALA A 148 -1.89 4.03 -0.79
N PRO A 149 -1.03 3.89 0.24
CA PRO A 149 -0.62 5.00 1.09
C PRO A 149 0.16 6.11 0.35
N ILE A 150 0.87 5.80 -0.73
CA ILE A 150 1.55 6.79 -1.57
C ILE A 150 0.53 7.51 -2.45
N VAL A 151 -0.38 6.77 -3.08
CA VAL A 151 -1.50 7.34 -3.84
C VAL A 151 -2.28 8.33 -2.98
N SER A 152 -2.68 7.94 -1.76
CA SER A 152 -3.35 8.83 -0.81
C SER A 152 -2.56 10.10 -0.53
N ARG A 153 -1.23 10.02 -0.31
CA ARG A 153 -0.37 11.18 -0.08
C ARG A 153 -0.32 12.11 -1.29
N PHE A 154 -0.17 11.55 -2.49
CA PHE A 154 -0.12 12.33 -3.72
C PHE A 154 -1.45 13.02 -4.01
N THR A 155 -2.57 12.34 -3.75
CA THR A 155 -3.92 12.92 -3.85
C THR A 155 -4.11 14.06 -2.83
N THR A 156 -3.76 13.83 -1.55
CA THR A 156 -3.91 14.84 -0.48
C THR A 156 -3.12 16.11 -0.77
N HIS A 157 -1.92 15.98 -1.32
CA HIS A 157 -0.99 17.10 -1.52
C HIS A 157 -0.96 17.62 -2.96
N GLU A 158 -1.84 17.10 -3.84
CA GLU A 158 -1.96 17.51 -5.24
C GLU A 158 -0.61 17.53 -5.96
N ILE A 159 0.18 16.44 -5.79
CA ILE A 159 1.53 16.36 -6.36
C ILE A 159 1.45 16.31 -7.88
N PRO A 160 2.17 17.18 -8.61
CA PRO A 160 2.23 17.15 -10.06
C PRO A 160 2.93 15.86 -10.53
N LEU A 161 2.27 15.08 -11.38
CA LEU A 161 2.74 13.78 -11.86
C LEU A 161 2.55 13.65 -13.36
N GLU A 162 3.21 12.63 -13.95
CA GLU A 162 3.02 12.24 -15.34
C GLU A 162 1.61 11.65 -15.56
N GLU A 163 1.09 11.74 -16.78
CA GLU A 163 -0.25 11.29 -17.17
C GLU A 163 -0.52 9.83 -16.78
N GLY A 164 0.44 8.93 -17.03
CA GLY A 164 0.30 7.51 -16.67
C GLY A 164 0.23 7.26 -15.16
N ALA A 165 0.92 8.08 -14.36
CA ALA A 165 0.84 8.02 -12.90
C ALA A 165 -0.51 8.54 -12.40
N ILE A 166 -1.06 9.59 -13.01
CA ILE A 166 -2.39 10.13 -12.69
C ILE A 166 -3.45 9.09 -12.98
N ALA A 167 -3.41 8.46 -14.18
CA ALA A 167 -4.37 7.42 -14.55
C ALA A 167 -4.34 6.22 -13.58
N TYR A 168 -3.17 5.81 -13.13
CA TYR A 168 -3.03 4.78 -12.11
C TYR A 168 -3.62 5.22 -10.76
N MET A 169 -3.35 6.44 -10.31
CA MET A 169 -3.90 6.97 -9.06
C MET A 169 -5.42 7.04 -9.11
N ASP A 170 -6.00 7.46 -10.24
CA ASP A 170 -7.45 7.53 -10.44
C ASP A 170 -8.06 6.13 -10.33
N ALA A 171 -7.43 5.13 -10.95
CA ALA A 171 -7.87 3.74 -10.85
C ALA A 171 -7.82 3.21 -9.40
N VAL A 172 -6.74 3.49 -8.67
CA VAL A 172 -6.61 3.08 -7.26
C VAL A 172 -7.65 3.79 -6.39
N ASN A 173 -7.83 5.10 -6.54
CA ASN A 173 -8.81 5.88 -5.76
C ASN A 173 -10.26 5.44 -6.06
N ALA A 174 -10.55 4.98 -7.27
CA ALA A 174 -11.87 4.46 -7.66
C ALA A 174 -12.09 2.98 -7.27
N HIS A 175 -11.05 2.26 -6.81
CA HIS A 175 -11.17 0.87 -6.42
C HIS A 175 -12.14 0.71 -5.23
N PRO A 176 -13.13 -0.21 -5.27
CA PRO A 176 -14.14 -0.32 -4.21
C PRO A 176 -13.60 -0.42 -2.80
N LEU A 177 -12.51 -1.19 -2.59
CA LEU A 177 -11.87 -1.34 -1.28
C LEU A 177 -11.17 -0.05 -0.80
N MET A 178 -10.72 0.80 -1.73
CA MET A 178 -10.16 2.12 -1.39
C MET A 178 -11.27 3.09 -1.00
N VAL A 179 -12.37 3.10 -1.74
CA VAL A 179 -13.55 3.93 -1.42
C VAL A 179 -14.06 3.57 -0.03
N GLU A 180 -14.30 2.28 0.23
CA GLU A 180 -14.73 1.78 1.53
C GLU A 180 -13.78 2.19 2.66
N TRP A 181 -12.47 2.07 2.43
CA TRP A 181 -11.48 2.47 3.42
C TRP A 181 -11.49 3.98 3.70
N CYS A 182 -11.64 4.80 2.65
CA CYS A 182 -11.75 6.26 2.79
C CYS A 182 -13.02 6.68 3.55
N GLU A 183 -14.14 6.01 3.32
CA GLU A 183 -15.39 6.27 4.02
C GLU A 183 -15.34 5.90 5.51
N ALA A 184 -14.62 4.85 5.85
CA ALA A 184 -14.44 4.37 7.23
C ALA A 184 -13.40 5.16 8.04
N ALA A 185 -12.54 5.98 7.40
CA ALA A 185 -11.38 6.65 8.03
C ALA A 185 -11.73 7.88 8.92
#